data_acc0abcd125e9115293fab6e0aefa7ea
#
_entry.id   acc0abcd125e9115293fab6e0aefa7ea
#
_cell.length_a   1.000
_cell.length_b   1.000
_cell.length_c   1.000
_cell.angle_alpha   90.00
_cell.angle_beta   90.00
_cell.angle_gamma   90.00
#
_symmetry.space_group_name_H-M   'P 1'
#
loop_
_entity.id
_entity.type
_entity.pdbx_description
1 polymer ?
#
loop_
_entity_poly.entity_id
_entity_poly.type
_entity_poly.pdbx_seq_one_letter_code
_entity_poly.pdbx_strand_id
1 'polypeptide(L)'
;MRVYAIADPHLSRVHPKPMTVFGAGWEGHPEAFFRGWREVVGEEDLVVVPGDISWAMRLSEAIPDLLDLARLPGRKVLLKGNHDYWWPSISRLRAALPPGMYALQNDALVVDGVAVA
;
A
#
# COMPACT_ATOMS: atom_id res chain seq x y z
N MET A 1 16.18 -3.70 -11.66
CA MET A 1 15.05 -3.61 -10.71
C MET A 1 15.55 -3.83 -9.29
N ARG A 2 15.19 -2.95 -8.38
CA ARG A 2 15.40 -3.15 -6.95
C ARG A 2 14.09 -3.54 -6.30
N VAL A 3 14.17 -4.25 -5.18
CA VAL A 3 13.00 -4.66 -4.40
C VAL A 3 13.07 -4.00 -3.03
N TYR A 4 12.01 -3.30 -2.67
CA TYR A 4 11.87 -2.64 -1.38
C TYR A 4 10.69 -3.23 -0.62
N ALA A 5 10.70 -3.09 0.69
CA ALA A 5 9.56 -3.41 1.53
C ALA A 5 9.28 -2.21 2.43
N ILE A 6 8.04 -1.73 2.41
CA ILE A 6 7.59 -0.61 3.23
C ILE A 6 6.26 -1.00 3.85
N ALA A 7 6.25 -1.15 5.17
CA ALA A 7 5.06 -1.54 5.91
C ALA A 7 4.35 -0.34 6.52
N ASP A 8 3.09 -0.54 6.85
CA ASP A 8 2.28 0.31 7.71
C ASP A 8 2.15 1.76 7.21
N PRO A 9 1.72 1.98 5.94
CA PRO A 9 1.45 3.33 5.46
C PRO A 9 0.35 4.04 6.25
N HIS A 10 -0.63 3.30 6.78
CA HIS A 10 -1.72 3.84 7.59
C HIS A 10 -2.40 5.06 6.96
N LEU A 11 -2.78 4.93 5.69
CA LEU A 11 -3.44 6.01 4.96
C LEU A 11 -4.90 6.16 5.42
N SER A 12 -5.45 7.36 5.33
CA SER A 12 -6.79 7.63 5.84
C SER A 12 -7.44 8.83 5.14
N ARG A 13 -7.46 8.80 3.80
CA ARG A 13 -7.90 9.94 3.00
C ARG A 13 -9.38 10.27 3.20
N VAL A 14 -10.24 9.26 3.24
CA VAL A 14 -11.71 9.46 3.35
C VAL A 14 -12.13 9.83 4.76
N HIS A 15 -11.57 9.12 5.76
CA HIS A 15 -11.85 9.39 7.18
C HIS A 15 -10.52 9.66 7.88
N PRO A 16 -10.00 10.91 7.80
CA PRO A 16 -8.68 11.22 8.35
C PRO A 16 -8.51 10.77 9.79
N LYS A 17 -7.45 10.01 10.02
CA LYS A 17 -7.10 9.50 11.34
C LYS A 17 -5.65 9.87 11.63
N PRO A 18 -5.41 11.01 12.30
CA PRO A 18 -4.06 11.48 12.55
C PRO A 18 -3.26 10.47 13.37
N MET A 19 -2.10 10.08 12.83
CA MET A 19 -1.21 9.15 13.52
C MET A 19 -0.51 9.80 14.71
N THR A 20 -0.58 11.11 14.86
CA THR A 20 -0.03 11.84 16.00
C THR A 20 -0.60 11.40 17.35
N VAL A 21 -1.77 10.75 17.37
CA VAL A 21 -2.31 10.12 18.58
C VAL A 21 -1.38 9.05 19.16
N PHE A 22 -0.47 8.52 18.34
CA PHE A 22 0.52 7.51 18.75
C PHE A 22 1.88 8.12 19.09
N GLY A 23 2.01 9.44 19.06
CA GLY A 23 3.23 10.15 19.42
C GLY A 23 3.63 11.22 18.40
N ALA A 24 4.48 12.16 18.83
CA ALA A 24 4.93 13.26 17.99
C ALA A 24 5.79 12.82 16.79
N GLY A 25 6.37 11.62 16.84
CA GLY A 25 7.14 11.05 15.74
C GLY A 25 6.31 10.80 14.47
N TRP A 26 4.97 10.79 14.58
CA TRP A 26 4.06 10.63 13.46
C TRP A 26 3.62 11.95 12.84
N GLU A 27 4.14 13.07 13.31
CA GLU A 27 3.84 14.37 12.74
C GLU A 27 4.32 14.43 11.30
N GLY A 28 3.48 14.99 10.41
CA GLY A 28 3.77 15.07 8.98
C GLY A 28 3.51 13.78 8.18
N HIS A 29 2.99 12.74 8.81
CA HIS A 29 2.44 11.58 8.12
C HIS A 29 1.06 11.95 7.51
N PRO A 30 0.74 11.57 6.25
CA PRO A 30 1.42 10.66 5.34
C PRO A 30 2.41 11.33 4.34
N GLU A 31 2.55 12.65 4.36
CA GLU A 31 3.38 13.38 3.39
C GLU A 31 4.83 12.92 3.43
N ALA A 32 5.37 12.65 4.62
CA ALA A 32 6.71 12.13 4.80
C ALA A 32 6.87 10.74 4.17
N PHE A 33 5.85 9.90 4.26
CA PHE A 33 5.81 8.58 3.63
C PHE A 33 5.89 8.70 2.10
N PHE A 34 5.07 9.56 1.51
CA PHE A 34 5.06 9.76 0.07
C PHE A 34 6.37 10.35 -0.44
N ARG A 35 6.92 11.33 0.27
CA ARG A 35 8.19 11.96 -0.09
C ARG A 35 9.34 10.96 -0.04
N GLY A 36 9.45 10.21 1.04
CA GLY A 36 10.50 9.19 1.19
C GLY A 36 10.42 8.12 0.10
N TRP A 37 9.22 7.70 -0.26
CA TRP A 37 9.01 6.76 -1.35
C TRP A 37 9.55 7.32 -2.67
N ARG A 38 9.19 8.56 -3.01
CA ARG A 38 9.64 9.18 -4.26
C ARG A 38 11.14 9.39 -4.33
N GLU A 39 11.80 9.60 -3.21
CA GLU A 39 13.25 9.78 -3.15
C GLU A 39 14.02 8.49 -3.42
N VAL A 40 13.43 7.34 -3.13
CA VAL A 40 14.15 6.05 -3.12
C VAL A 40 13.72 5.14 -4.26
N VAL A 41 12.43 5.08 -4.58
CA VAL A 41 11.87 4.09 -5.51
C VAL A 41 11.82 4.65 -6.94
N GLY A 42 12.34 3.88 -7.90
CA GLY A 42 12.23 4.17 -9.33
C GLY A 42 11.05 3.45 -9.98
N GLU A 43 10.70 3.86 -11.21
CA GLU A 43 9.56 3.32 -11.95
C GLU A 43 9.68 1.82 -12.23
N GLU A 44 10.90 1.30 -12.35
CA GLU A 44 11.16 -0.12 -12.63
C GLU A 44 11.27 -0.97 -11.38
N ASP A 45 11.20 -0.35 -10.20
CA ASP A 45 11.37 -1.06 -8.94
C ASP A 45 10.09 -1.75 -8.50
N LEU A 46 10.22 -2.70 -7.58
CA LEU A 46 9.12 -3.43 -6.97
C LEU A 46 9.07 -3.09 -5.48
N VAL A 47 7.91 -2.71 -4.98
CA VAL A 47 7.71 -2.44 -3.56
C VAL A 47 6.69 -3.42 -3.00
N VAL A 48 7.10 -4.16 -2.00
CA VAL A 48 6.20 -5.00 -1.21
C VAL A 48 5.67 -4.17 -0.05
N VAL A 49 4.35 -4.09 0.07
CA VAL A 49 3.68 -3.36 1.16
C VAL A 49 2.98 -4.38 2.06
N PRO A 50 3.65 -4.84 3.13
CA PRO A 50 3.17 -5.97 3.93
C PRO A 50 2.15 -5.59 5.00
N GLY A 51 1.15 -4.81 4.62
CA GLY A 51 -0.03 -4.63 5.45
C GLY A 51 -0.19 -3.28 6.12
N ASP A 52 -1.31 -3.13 6.81
CA ASP A 52 -1.77 -1.91 7.49
C ASP A 52 -1.72 -0.70 6.55
N ILE A 53 -2.33 -0.88 5.37
CA ILE A 53 -2.25 0.08 4.25
C ILE A 53 -3.18 1.25 4.49
N SER A 54 -4.42 0.99 4.92
CA SER A 54 -5.45 2.01 5.07
C SER A 54 -6.29 1.74 6.31
N TRP A 55 -6.71 2.82 6.97
CA TRP A 55 -7.66 2.78 8.08
C TRP A 55 -9.11 2.66 7.62
N ALA A 56 -9.38 2.61 6.32
CA ALA A 56 -10.72 2.47 5.79
C ALA A 56 -11.41 1.20 6.31
N MET A 57 -12.73 1.25 6.41
CA MET A 57 -13.54 0.11 6.86
C MET A 57 -14.15 -0.66 5.69
N ARG A 58 -14.18 -0.06 4.51
CA ARG A 58 -14.77 -0.62 3.30
C ARG A 58 -13.86 -0.38 2.10
N LEU A 59 -13.95 -1.25 1.11
CA LEU A 59 -13.16 -1.11 -0.12
C LEU A 59 -13.39 0.25 -0.79
N SER A 60 -14.63 0.70 -0.91
CA SER A 60 -14.94 2.00 -1.53
C SER A 60 -14.24 3.17 -0.85
N GLU A 61 -14.01 3.10 0.45
CA GLU A 61 -13.30 4.12 1.21
C GLU A 61 -11.77 3.96 1.13
N ALA A 62 -11.30 2.75 0.86
CA ALA A 62 -9.86 2.49 0.67
C ALA A 62 -9.37 2.88 -0.74
N ILE A 63 -10.25 2.91 -1.74
CA ILE A 63 -9.87 3.21 -3.12
C ILE A 63 -9.08 4.51 -3.26
N PRO A 64 -9.45 5.64 -2.64
CA PRO A 64 -8.63 6.85 -2.71
C PRO A 64 -7.21 6.66 -2.20
N ASP A 65 -7.03 5.89 -1.11
CA ASP A 65 -5.72 5.57 -0.58
C ASP A 65 -4.92 4.70 -1.55
N LEU A 66 -5.57 3.71 -2.16
CA LEU A 66 -4.94 2.85 -3.17
C LEU A 66 -4.53 3.63 -4.42
N LEU A 67 -5.33 4.62 -4.83
CA LEU A 67 -4.99 5.50 -5.94
C LEU A 67 -3.79 6.39 -5.61
N ASP A 68 -3.68 6.87 -4.38
CA ASP A 68 -2.50 7.62 -3.93
C ASP A 68 -1.23 6.77 -4.01
N LEU A 69 -1.31 5.50 -3.59
CA LEU A 69 -0.19 4.56 -3.76
C LEU A 69 0.11 4.28 -5.23
N ALA A 70 -0.92 4.16 -6.06
CA ALA A 70 -0.74 3.88 -7.49
C ALA A 70 0.02 5.00 -8.21
N ARG A 71 -0.10 6.25 -7.75
CA ARG A 71 0.61 7.40 -8.32
C ARG A 71 2.09 7.44 -7.95
N LEU A 72 2.50 6.69 -6.95
CA LEU A 72 3.90 6.59 -6.58
C LEU A 72 4.66 5.72 -7.59
N PRO A 73 5.98 5.96 -7.78
CA PRO A 73 6.75 5.15 -8.72
C PRO A 73 6.87 3.70 -8.28
N GLY A 74 7.06 2.81 -9.25
CA GLY A 74 7.28 1.39 -9.03
C GLY A 74 6.00 0.57 -9.01
N ARG A 75 6.18 -0.74 -9.16
CA ARG A 75 5.09 -1.72 -9.03
C ARG A 75 4.92 -2.08 -7.55
N LYS A 76 3.69 -2.34 -7.13
CA LYS A 76 3.37 -2.57 -5.71
C LYS A 76 2.71 -3.92 -5.55
N VAL A 77 3.18 -4.67 -4.56
CA VAL A 77 2.56 -5.92 -4.12
C VAL A 77 2.01 -5.70 -2.72
N LEU A 78 0.71 -5.82 -2.58
CA LEU A 78 0.01 -5.55 -1.33
C LEU A 78 -0.30 -6.84 -0.58
N LEU A 79 -0.10 -6.82 0.73
CA LEU A 79 -0.50 -7.87 1.64
C LEU A 79 -1.43 -7.29 2.69
N LYS A 80 -2.34 -8.10 3.20
CA LYS A 80 -3.30 -7.66 4.21
C LYS A 80 -2.64 -7.61 5.59
N GLY A 81 -2.75 -6.46 6.26
CA GLY A 81 -2.40 -6.31 7.66
C GLY A 81 -3.60 -6.50 8.58
N ASN A 82 -3.35 -6.52 9.89
CA ASN A 82 -4.41 -6.73 10.87
C ASN A 82 -5.38 -5.56 11.01
N HIS A 83 -5.02 -4.37 10.53
CA HIS A 83 -5.90 -3.19 10.52
C HIS A 83 -6.55 -2.91 9.17
N ASP A 84 -6.34 -3.78 8.17
CA ASP A 84 -6.93 -3.61 6.84
C ASP A 84 -8.34 -4.21 6.79
N TYR A 85 -9.27 -3.64 7.54
CA TYR A 85 -10.67 -4.11 7.62
C TYR A 85 -11.42 -3.95 6.30
N TRP A 86 -10.94 -3.06 5.42
CA TRP A 86 -11.51 -2.81 4.09
C TRP A 86 -11.25 -3.93 3.09
N TRP A 87 -10.29 -4.80 3.37
CA TRP A 87 -9.82 -5.85 2.46
C TRP A 87 -10.95 -6.84 2.15
N PRO A 88 -11.44 -6.89 0.89
CA PRO A 88 -12.54 -7.78 0.50
C PRO A 88 -12.03 -9.17 0.12
N SER A 89 -12.83 -9.96 -0.59
CA SER A 89 -12.31 -11.17 -1.22
C SER A 89 -11.17 -10.81 -2.17
N ILE A 90 -10.20 -11.70 -2.32
CA ILE A 90 -9.02 -11.42 -3.15
C ILE A 90 -9.38 -11.17 -4.61
N SER A 91 -10.36 -11.88 -5.15
CA SER A 91 -10.80 -11.67 -6.54
C SER A 91 -11.45 -10.29 -6.73
N ARG A 92 -12.24 -9.84 -5.77
CA ARG A 92 -12.87 -8.52 -5.81
C ARG A 92 -11.82 -7.41 -5.72
N LEU A 93 -10.82 -7.59 -4.86
CA LEU A 93 -9.73 -6.62 -4.74
C LEU A 93 -8.92 -6.54 -6.03
N ARG A 94 -8.54 -7.67 -6.61
CA ARG A 94 -7.78 -7.71 -7.86
C ARG A 94 -8.50 -7.02 -9.01
N ALA A 95 -9.83 -7.14 -9.06
CA ALA A 95 -10.63 -6.46 -10.08
C ALA A 95 -10.64 -4.94 -9.90
N ALA A 96 -10.43 -4.45 -8.68
CA ALA A 96 -10.48 -3.01 -8.36
C ALA A 96 -9.10 -2.34 -8.41
N LEU A 97 -8.00 -3.10 -8.40
CA LEU A 97 -6.65 -2.52 -8.35
C LEU A 97 -6.27 -1.84 -9.66
N PRO A 98 -5.63 -0.65 -9.59
CA PRO A 98 -5.06 -0.02 -10.79
C PRO A 98 -3.92 -0.84 -11.39
N PRO A 99 -3.56 -0.58 -12.67
CA PRO A 99 -2.40 -1.22 -13.29
C PRO A 99 -1.12 -1.01 -12.48
N GLY A 100 -0.29 -2.05 -12.40
CA GLY A 100 0.97 -2.01 -11.65
C GLY A 100 0.82 -2.28 -10.15
N MET A 101 -0.39 -2.58 -9.69
CA MET A 101 -0.65 -2.98 -8.32
C MET A 101 -1.18 -4.41 -8.27
N TYR A 102 -0.64 -5.19 -7.35
CA TYR A 102 -0.96 -6.60 -7.19
C TYR A 102 -1.29 -6.88 -5.74
N ALA A 103 -2.17 -7.83 -5.48
CA ALA A 103 -2.51 -8.27 -4.13
C ALA A 103 -2.23 -9.76 -3.99
N LEU A 104 -1.63 -10.17 -2.89
CA LEU A 104 -1.36 -11.57 -2.55
C LEU A 104 -2.15 -11.97 -1.31
N GLN A 105 -2.70 -13.18 -1.36
CA GLN A 105 -3.37 -13.80 -0.22
C GLN A 105 -3.29 -15.31 -0.40
N ASN A 106 -2.40 -15.96 0.36
CA ASN A 106 -2.17 -17.40 0.31
C ASN A 106 -1.75 -17.92 -1.08
N ASP A 107 -1.03 -17.11 -1.83
CA ASP A 107 -0.52 -17.45 -3.16
C ASP A 107 0.82 -16.76 -3.41
N ALA A 108 1.31 -16.85 -4.62
CA ALA A 108 2.58 -16.25 -5.02
C ALA A 108 2.45 -15.52 -6.35
N LEU A 109 3.36 -14.57 -6.57
CA LEU A 109 3.42 -13.76 -7.77
C LEU A 109 4.87 -13.72 -8.27
N VAL A 110 5.06 -13.75 -9.57
CA VAL A 110 6.37 -13.53 -10.19
C VAL A 110 6.33 -12.23 -10.98
N VAL A 111 7.24 -11.32 -10.67
CA VAL A 111 7.39 -10.03 -11.37
C VAL A 111 8.84 -9.91 -11.79
N ASP A 112 9.08 -9.82 -13.10
CA ASP A 112 10.44 -9.71 -13.68
C ASP A 112 11.43 -10.73 -13.10
N GLY A 113 11.01 -11.98 -12.96
CA GLY A 113 11.83 -13.05 -12.45
C GLY A 113 11.97 -13.12 -10.93
N VAL A 114 11.35 -12.20 -10.19
CA VAL A 114 11.34 -12.21 -8.73
C VAL A 114 10.03 -12.80 -8.24
N ALA A 115 10.11 -13.83 -7.41
CA ALA A 115 8.95 -14.45 -6.79
C ALA A 115 8.66 -13.79 -5.44
N VAL A 116 7.39 -13.43 -5.22
CA VAL A 116 6.89 -12.90 -3.95
C VAL A 116 5.78 -13.83 -3.47
N ALA A 117 5.91 -14.30 -2.25
CA ALA A 117 4.95 -15.22 -1.66
C ALA A 117 4.58 -14.83 -0.23
#